data_03b9f5df5bdee091d1ecb18d834f2979
#
_entry.id   03b9f5df5bdee091d1ecb18d834f2979
#
_cell.length_a   1.000
_cell.length_b   1.000
_cell.length_c   1.000
_cell.angle_alpha   90.00
_cell.angle_beta   90.00
_cell.angle_gamma   90.00
#
_symmetry.space_group_name_H-M   'P 1'
#
loop_
_entity.id
_entity.type
_entity.pdbx_description
1 polymer ?
#
loop_
_entity_poly.entity_id
_entity_poly.type
_entity_poly.pdbx_seq_one_letter_code
_entity_poly.pdbx_strand_id
1 'polypeptide(L)'
;MFYYLNGTITLLDANLAVVDCGGVGYACHTTNYTLARLQLGKPANLFTYCNIKEDAFDIFGFSTREELNCFERLLGVTGVGPKAALAILSVVSPEQLTLAVMTQDDKTITMAQGVGKKLAQRIILELKDKLGASQLELNTAEFAGAGVLARGSKAAEATAALVGLGYSQTEAAAALKGIDIENLSIEDVIRRALRAAAQQ
;
A
#
# COMPACT_ATOMS: atom_id res chain seq x y z
N MET A 1 -3.97 12.15 -16.96
CA MET A 1 -3.24 11.17 -16.14
C MET A 1 -3.77 9.79 -16.48
N PHE A 2 -2.91 8.83 -16.79
CA PHE A 2 -3.31 7.45 -17.05
C PHE A 2 -3.35 6.68 -15.72
N TYR A 3 -4.40 5.89 -15.52
CA TYR A 3 -4.56 5.08 -14.31
C TYR A 3 -4.02 3.66 -14.49
N TYR A 4 -4.19 3.13 -15.69
CA TYR A 4 -3.60 1.89 -16.14
C TYR A 4 -3.49 1.90 -17.68
N LEU A 5 -2.63 1.04 -18.20
CA LEU A 5 -2.51 0.76 -19.63
C LEU A 5 -2.80 -0.73 -19.84
N ASN A 6 -3.78 -1.01 -20.69
CA ASN A 6 -4.12 -2.38 -21.08
C ASN A 6 -3.86 -2.54 -22.57
N GLY A 7 -2.95 -3.43 -22.94
CA GLY A 7 -2.54 -3.61 -24.32
C GLY A 7 -1.58 -4.77 -24.49
N THR A 8 -0.88 -4.80 -25.64
CA THR A 8 0.10 -5.84 -25.98
C THR A 8 1.51 -5.32 -25.72
N ILE A 9 2.36 -6.13 -25.13
CA ILE A 9 3.78 -5.80 -24.92
C ILE A 9 4.52 -5.91 -26.24
N THR A 10 5.05 -4.78 -26.73
CA THR A 10 5.76 -4.70 -28.02
C THR A 10 7.26 -4.52 -27.87
N LEU A 11 7.74 -4.12 -26.69
CA LEU A 11 9.17 -4.03 -26.36
C LEU A 11 9.38 -4.27 -24.87
N LEU A 12 10.47 -4.98 -24.55
CA LEU A 12 11.01 -5.12 -23.19
C LEU A 12 12.50 -4.79 -23.25
N ASP A 13 12.95 -3.92 -22.35
CA ASP A 13 14.36 -3.55 -22.17
C ASP A 13 14.68 -3.50 -20.67
N ALA A 14 15.91 -3.20 -20.29
CA ALA A 14 16.45 -3.32 -18.91
C ALA A 14 15.55 -2.73 -17.79
N ASN A 15 14.83 -1.66 -18.04
CA ASN A 15 13.93 -1.02 -17.10
C ASN A 15 12.73 -0.34 -17.82
N LEU A 16 12.41 -0.83 -19.02
CA LEU A 16 11.38 -0.26 -19.88
C LEU A 16 10.50 -1.36 -20.48
N ALA A 17 9.20 -1.14 -20.47
CA ALA A 17 8.24 -1.92 -21.22
C ALA A 17 7.40 -1.00 -22.09
N VAL A 18 7.18 -1.38 -23.35
CA VAL A 18 6.25 -0.65 -24.24
C VAL A 18 4.96 -1.44 -24.37
N VAL A 19 3.86 -0.79 -24.05
CA VAL A 19 2.50 -1.34 -24.17
C VAL A 19 1.82 -0.69 -25.37
N ASP A 20 1.49 -1.46 -26.38
CA ASP A 20 0.66 -1.01 -27.50
C ASP A 20 -0.82 -1.06 -27.10
N CYS A 21 -1.45 0.10 -27.08
CA CYS A 21 -2.87 0.27 -26.81
C CYS A 21 -3.57 0.76 -28.08
N GLY A 22 -3.88 -0.17 -28.98
CA GLY A 22 -4.62 0.15 -30.20
C GLY A 22 -3.84 0.96 -31.24
N GLY A 23 -2.54 0.68 -31.41
CA GLY A 23 -1.65 1.36 -32.36
C GLY A 23 -0.86 2.52 -31.75
N VAL A 24 -1.00 2.79 -30.45
CA VAL A 24 -0.19 3.76 -29.72
C VAL A 24 0.69 3.02 -28.70
N GLY A 25 2.00 3.09 -28.88
CA GLY A 25 2.99 2.50 -27.96
C GLY A 25 3.31 3.43 -26.80
N TYR A 26 2.97 3.03 -25.58
CA TYR A 26 3.30 3.76 -24.35
C TYR A 26 4.55 3.16 -23.72
N ALA A 27 5.60 3.96 -23.62
CA ALA A 27 6.86 3.58 -22.96
C ALA A 27 6.73 3.78 -21.46
N CYS A 28 6.79 2.68 -20.70
CA CYS A 28 6.66 2.69 -19.25
C CYS A 28 7.98 2.29 -18.60
N HIS A 29 8.56 3.16 -17.78
CA HIS A 29 9.62 2.77 -16.87
C HIS A 29 9.06 1.79 -15.84
N THR A 30 9.78 0.70 -15.59
CA THR A 30 9.26 -0.36 -14.72
C THR A 30 10.38 -1.06 -13.95
N THR A 31 10.00 -1.90 -12.99
CA THR A 31 10.89 -2.66 -12.13
C THR A 31 11.27 -4.01 -12.76
N ASN A 32 12.35 -4.60 -12.27
CA ASN A 32 12.71 -5.98 -12.62
C ASN A 32 11.60 -6.98 -12.23
N TYR A 33 10.88 -6.72 -11.15
CA TYR A 33 9.77 -7.55 -10.70
C TYR A 33 8.60 -7.55 -11.69
N THR A 34 8.23 -6.38 -12.20
CA THR A 34 7.22 -6.27 -13.27
C THR A 34 7.74 -6.87 -14.58
N LEU A 35 8.99 -6.58 -15.00
CA LEU A 35 9.57 -7.14 -16.22
C LEU A 35 9.57 -8.66 -16.23
N ALA A 36 9.85 -9.30 -15.11
CA ALA A 36 9.85 -10.76 -14.99
C ALA A 36 8.45 -11.40 -15.23
N ARG A 37 7.38 -10.62 -15.13
CA ARG A 37 5.98 -11.06 -15.35
C ARG A 37 5.47 -10.74 -16.75
N LEU A 38 6.18 -9.91 -17.50
CA LEU A 38 5.78 -9.50 -18.84
C LEU A 38 6.39 -10.45 -19.88
N GLN A 39 5.68 -10.61 -20.99
CA GLN A 39 6.14 -11.39 -22.13
C GLN A 39 5.89 -10.62 -23.42
N LEU A 40 6.90 -10.57 -24.28
CA LEU A 40 6.79 -9.92 -25.60
C LEU A 40 5.66 -10.54 -26.43
N GLY A 41 4.85 -9.71 -27.04
CA GLY A 41 3.71 -10.13 -27.88
C GLY A 41 2.49 -10.60 -27.08
N LYS A 42 2.50 -10.56 -25.73
CA LYS A 42 1.38 -10.98 -24.90
C LYS A 42 0.61 -9.77 -24.34
N PRO A 43 -0.71 -9.92 -24.09
CA PRO A 43 -1.47 -8.89 -23.42
C PRO A 43 -1.00 -8.69 -21.99
N ALA A 44 -0.99 -7.44 -21.54
CA ALA A 44 -0.67 -7.06 -20.17
C ALA A 44 -1.50 -5.87 -19.72
N ASN A 45 -1.68 -5.78 -18.41
CA ASN A 45 -2.25 -4.60 -17.74
C ASN A 45 -1.21 -4.05 -16.78
N LEU A 46 -0.82 -2.79 -16.97
CA LEU A 46 0.11 -2.08 -16.07
C LEU A 46 -0.63 -0.95 -15.37
N PHE A 47 -0.59 -0.95 -14.05
CA PHE A 47 -0.99 0.19 -13.23
C PHE A 47 0.04 1.28 -13.35
N THR A 48 -0.37 2.54 -13.55
CA THR A 48 0.56 3.59 -13.95
C THR A 48 0.58 4.77 -12.99
N TYR A 49 1.79 5.31 -12.82
CA TYR A 49 2.05 6.61 -12.25
C TYR A 49 2.61 7.53 -13.34
N CYS A 50 2.02 8.71 -13.52
CA CYS A 50 2.49 9.71 -14.49
C CYS A 50 3.26 10.80 -13.76
N ASN A 51 4.54 10.92 -14.05
CA ASN A 51 5.39 12.01 -13.57
C ASN A 51 5.41 13.11 -14.64
N ILE A 52 4.58 14.11 -14.46
CA ILE A 52 4.41 15.22 -15.41
C ILE A 52 5.19 16.42 -14.87
N LYS A 53 6.13 16.91 -15.65
CA LYS A 53 6.89 18.14 -15.42
C LYS A 53 6.74 19.06 -16.59
N GLU A 54 7.23 20.27 -16.47
CA GLU A 54 7.19 21.28 -17.53
C GLU A 54 7.88 20.81 -18.81
N ASP A 55 8.96 20.05 -18.68
CA ASP A 55 9.84 19.58 -19.75
C ASP A 55 9.87 18.06 -19.95
N ALA A 56 9.09 17.29 -19.17
CA ALA A 56 9.12 15.84 -19.21
C ALA A 56 7.76 15.21 -18.87
N PHE A 57 7.45 14.12 -19.56
CA PHE A 57 6.30 13.28 -19.29
C PHE A 57 6.75 11.81 -19.22
N ASP A 58 7.00 11.33 -18.02
CA ASP A 58 7.41 9.96 -17.79
C ASP A 58 6.23 9.12 -17.28
N ILE A 59 6.08 7.92 -17.81
CA ILE A 59 5.12 6.93 -17.32
C ILE A 59 5.89 5.84 -16.58
N PHE A 60 5.49 5.55 -15.36
CA PHE A 60 5.95 4.41 -14.57
C PHE A 60 4.84 3.37 -14.52
N GLY A 61 5.14 2.12 -14.88
CA GLY A 61 4.17 1.05 -14.99
C GLY A 61 4.52 -0.14 -14.09
N PHE A 62 3.50 -0.72 -13.44
CA PHE A 62 3.66 -1.80 -12.47
C PHE A 62 2.65 -2.91 -12.73
N SER A 63 3.07 -4.16 -12.56
CA SER A 63 2.21 -5.33 -12.77
C SER A 63 1.16 -5.51 -11.67
N THR A 64 1.38 -4.93 -10.50
CA THR A 64 0.46 -5.03 -9.36
C THR A 64 0.20 -3.65 -8.74
N ARG A 65 -0.95 -3.56 -8.07
CA ARG A 65 -1.35 -2.34 -7.35
C ARG A 65 -0.49 -2.09 -6.11
N GLU A 66 -0.07 -3.17 -5.47
CA GLU A 66 0.80 -3.14 -4.29
C GLU A 66 2.15 -2.53 -4.64
N GLU A 67 2.70 -2.89 -5.81
CA GLU A 67 3.96 -2.35 -6.30
C GLU A 67 3.84 -0.85 -6.60
N LEU A 68 2.75 -0.42 -7.27
CA LEU A 68 2.45 1.00 -7.48
C LEU A 68 2.31 1.75 -6.16
N ASN A 69 1.55 1.21 -5.20
CA ASN A 69 1.37 1.83 -3.89
C ASN A 69 2.70 2.00 -3.14
N CYS A 70 3.60 1.02 -3.21
CA CYS A 70 4.95 1.13 -2.64
C CYS A 70 5.77 2.22 -3.33
N PHE A 71 5.67 2.31 -4.66
CA PHE A 71 6.33 3.37 -5.42
C PHE A 71 5.86 4.76 -5.00
N GLU A 72 4.56 4.98 -4.90
CA GLU A 72 3.97 6.25 -4.47
C GLU A 72 4.36 6.61 -3.03
N ARG A 73 4.39 5.63 -2.12
CA ARG A 73 4.87 5.82 -0.74
C ARG A 73 6.34 6.23 -0.70
N LEU A 74 7.18 5.61 -1.51
CA LEU A 74 8.59 5.96 -1.63
C LEU A 74 8.78 7.39 -2.17
N LEU A 75 8.00 7.81 -3.16
CA LEU A 75 8.02 9.19 -3.68
C LEU A 75 7.64 10.23 -2.61
N GLY A 76 6.81 9.84 -1.65
CA GLY A 76 6.45 10.69 -0.53
C GLY A 76 7.55 10.85 0.54
N VAL A 77 8.72 10.21 0.37
CA VAL A 77 9.87 10.35 1.28
C VAL A 77 10.81 11.43 0.75
N THR A 78 11.21 12.34 1.63
CA THR A 78 12.11 13.45 1.27
C THR A 78 13.44 12.94 0.72
N GLY A 79 13.76 13.34 -0.52
CA GLY A 79 14.99 12.95 -1.21
C GLY A 79 14.88 11.66 -2.03
N VAL A 80 13.71 11.05 -2.10
CA VAL A 80 13.42 9.90 -2.99
C VAL A 80 12.70 10.41 -4.24
N GLY A 81 13.39 10.38 -5.38
CA GLY A 81 12.77 10.63 -6.68
C GLY A 81 12.34 9.34 -7.39
N PRO A 82 11.64 9.44 -8.54
CA PRO A 82 11.15 8.27 -9.27
C PRO A 82 12.22 7.25 -9.62
N LYS A 83 13.43 7.69 -10.00
CA LYS A 83 14.57 6.80 -10.31
C LYS A 83 15.01 5.98 -9.08
N ALA A 84 15.10 6.62 -7.91
CA ALA A 84 15.48 5.94 -6.68
C ALA A 84 14.40 4.97 -6.21
N ALA A 85 13.12 5.37 -6.28
CA ALA A 85 12.00 4.50 -5.95
C ALA A 85 11.96 3.26 -6.85
N LEU A 86 12.17 3.44 -8.17
CA LEU A 86 12.22 2.33 -9.13
C LEU A 86 13.40 1.40 -8.85
N ALA A 87 14.59 1.95 -8.54
CA ALA A 87 15.78 1.17 -8.20
C ALA A 87 15.56 0.31 -6.94
N ILE A 88 14.89 0.87 -5.92
CA ILE A 88 14.55 0.13 -4.70
C ILE A 88 13.62 -1.03 -5.04
N LEU A 89 12.50 -0.77 -5.72
CA LEU A 89 11.51 -1.81 -6.06
C LEU A 89 12.00 -2.82 -7.12
N SER A 90 13.12 -2.55 -7.78
CA SER A 90 13.78 -3.51 -8.67
C SER A 90 14.63 -4.55 -7.92
N VAL A 91 15.01 -4.31 -6.66
CA VAL A 91 15.81 -5.22 -5.82
C VAL A 91 15.07 -5.72 -4.59
N VAL A 92 13.99 -5.05 -4.20
CA VAL A 92 13.20 -5.35 -2.99
C VAL A 92 11.73 -5.45 -3.38
N SER A 93 11.08 -6.57 -3.09
CA SER A 93 9.62 -6.70 -3.32
C SER A 93 8.83 -5.82 -2.34
N PRO A 94 7.54 -5.51 -2.62
CA PRO A 94 6.68 -4.78 -1.70
C PRO A 94 6.65 -5.35 -0.28
N GLU A 95 6.61 -6.68 -0.15
CA GLU A 95 6.59 -7.38 1.13
C GLU A 95 7.95 -7.25 1.85
N GLN A 96 9.04 -7.39 1.11
CA GLN A 96 10.40 -7.23 1.65
C GLN A 96 10.66 -5.80 2.08
N LEU A 97 10.16 -4.79 1.33
CA LEU A 97 10.25 -3.39 1.72
C LEU A 97 9.51 -3.14 3.04
N THR A 98 8.29 -3.66 3.16
CA THR A 98 7.51 -3.55 4.39
C THR A 98 8.26 -4.20 5.58
N LEU A 99 8.80 -5.39 5.39
CA LEU A 99 9.59 -6.09 6.41
C LEU A 99 10.84 -5.28 6.80
N ALA A 100 11.60 -4.77 5.82
CA ALA A 100 12.80 -3.96 6.06
C ALA A 100 12.48 -2.69 6.87
N VAL A 101 11.34 -2.03 6.58
CA VAL A 101 10.88 -0.87 7.35
C VAL A 101 10.53 -1.26 8.79
N MET A 102 9.81 -2.36 9.00
CA MET A 102 9.41 -2.82 10.34
C MET A 102 10.59 -3.29 11.18
N THR A 103 11.57 -3.97 10.57
CA THR A 103 12.77 -4.48 11.24
C THR A 103 13.92 -3.48 11.27
N GLN A 104 13.74 -2.29 10.68
CA GLN A 104 14.76 -1.24 10.56
C GLN A 104 16.02 -1.71 9.81
N ASP A 105 15.86 -2.58 8.82
CA ASP A 105 16.95 -3.12 8.01
C ASP A 105 17.32 -2.15 6.86
N ASP A 106 18.25 -1.24 7.13
CA ASP A 106 18.75 -0.29 6.13
C ASP A 106 19.64 -0.97 5.06
N LYS A 107 20.22 -2.14 5.36
CA LYS A 107 21.09 -2.86 4.43
C LYS A 107 20.32 -3.36 3.22
N THR A 108 19.14 -3.92 3.41
CA THR A 108 18.27 -4.36 2.33
C THR A 108 17.93 -3.21 1.36
N ILE A 109 17.63 -2.03 1.88
CA ILE A 109 17.30 -0.85 1.05
C ILE A 109 18.54 -0.30 0.34
N THR A 110 19.73 -0.33 0.98
CA THR A 110 20.98 0.13 0.38
C THR A 110 21.51 -0.77 -0.74
N MET A 111 20.93 -1.96 -0.98
CA MET A 111 21.22 -2.78 -2.16
C MET A 111 20.80 -2.09 -3.46
N ALA A 112 19.86 -1.16 -3.40
CA ALA A 112 19.42 -0.39 -4.55
C ALA A 112 20.48 0.60 -5.00
N GLN A 113 20.77 0.61 -6.31
CA GLN A 113 21.77 1.50 -6.88
C GLN A 113 21.41 2.98 -6.65
N GLY A 114 22.35 3.75 -6.14
CA GLY A 114 22.17 5.18 -5.85
C GLY A 114 21.46 5.46 -4.51
N VAL A 115 21.18 4.44 -3.70
CA VAL A 115 20.59 4.59 -2.37
C VAL A 115 21.64 4.39 -1.29
N GLY A 116 22.12 5.49 -0.71
CA GLY A 116 23.09 5.45 0.38
C GLY A 116 22.43 5.23 1.75
N LYS A 117 23.25 4.90 2.75
CA LYS A 117 22.79 4.61 4.12
C LYS A 117 21.91 5.71 4.72
N LYS A 118 22.27 6.98 4.54
CA LYS A 118 21.48 8.11 5.07
C LYS A 118 20.07 8.17 4.46
N LEU A 119 19.95 7.89 3.16
CA LEU A 119 18.66 7.87 2.48
C LEU A 119 17.85 6.65 2.90
N ALA A 120 18.47 5.47 3.01
CA ALA A 120 17.80 4.26 3.49
C ALA A 120 17.24 4.43 4.90
N GLN A 121 17.98 5.01 5.82
CA GLN A 121 17.53 5.30 7.19
C GLN A 121 16.36 6.29 7.21
N ARG A 122 16.39 7.31 6.36
CA ARG A 122 15.27 8.26 6.20
C ARG A 122 14.03 7.56 5.65
N ILE A 123 14.19 6.70 4.63
CA ILE A 123 13.08 5.91 4.07
C ILE A 123 12.41 5.08 5.17
N ILE A 124 13.21 4.37 5.99
CA ILE A 124 12.69 3.56 7.09
C ILE A 124 11.91 4.42 8.08
N LEU A 125 12.47 5.56 8.50
CA LEU A 125 11.84 6.43 9.49
C LEU A 125 10.49 6.97 8.96
N GLU A 126 10.52 7.63 7.79
CA GLU A 126 9.31 8.27 7.24
C GLU A 126 8.23 7.26 6.81
N LEU A 127 8.63 6.08 6.28
CA LEU A 127 7.65 5.04 5.95
C LEU A 127 7.06 4.37 7.19
N LYS A 128 7.85 4.17 8.26
CA LYS A 128 7.35 3.62 9.51
C LYS A 128 6.27 4.53 10.12
N ASP A 129 6.50 5.83 10.13
CA ASP A 129 5.52 6.81 10.62
C ASP A 129 4.24 6.79 9.78
N LYS A 130 4.37 6.69 8.45
CA LYS A 130 3.22 6.62 7.52
C LYS A 130 2.50 5.26 7.59
N LEU A 131 3.20 4.16 7.82
CA LEU A 131 2.58 2.84 8.03
C LEU A 131 1.82 2.80 9.36
N GLY A 132 2.37 3.42 10.41
CA GLY A 132 1.67 3.60 11.68
C GLY A 132 0.41 4.46 11.55
N ALA A 133 0.48 5.57 10.84
CA ALA A 133 -0.66 6.43 10.54
C ALA A 133 -1.69 5.74 9.63
N SER A 134 -1.25 5.01 8.58
CA SER A 134 -2.15 4.27 7.68
C SER A 134 -2.85 3.10 8.36
N GLN A 135 -2.26 2.46 9.36
CA GLN A 135 -2.97 1.47 10.19
C GLN A 135 -4.05 2.13 11.06
N LEU A 136 -3.85 3.37 11.49
CA LEU A 136 -4.92 4.14 12.12
C LEU A 136 -6.01 4.56 11.12
N GLU A 137 -5.62 4.98 9.89
CA GLU A 137 -6.56 5.42 8.85
C GLU A 137 -7.27 4.24 8.15
N LEU A 138 -6.63 3.09 7.96
CA LEU A 138 -7.29 1.88 7.46
C LEU A 138 -8.34 1.37 8.45
N ASN A 139 -8.11 1.52 9.75
CA ASN A 139 -9.14 1.26 10.76
C ASN A 139 -10.30 2.27 10.72
N THR A 140 -10.14 3.45 10.08
CA THR A 140 -11.20 4.45 9.93
C THR A 140 -11.81 4.51 8.53
N ALA A 141 -11.10 4.18 7.47
CA ALA A 141 -11.56 4.25 6.07
C ALA A 141 -12.27 2.97 5.59
N GLU A 142 -11.98 1.80 6.15
CA GLU A 142 -12.73 0.57 5.89
C GLU A 142 -14.18 0.64 6.43
N PHE A 143 -14.47 1.64 7.28
CA PHE A 143 -15.81 1.87 7.81
C PHE A 143 -16.72 2.72 6.89
N ALA A 144 -16.20 3.33 5.84
CA ALA A 144 -16.97 4.27 5.02
C ALA A 144 -17.48 3.72 3.67
N GLY A 145 -17.23 2.47 3.33
CA GLY A 145 -17.81 1.92 2.11
C GLY A 145 -17.06 0.74 1.52
N ALA A 146 -17.49 -0.43 1.83
CA ALA A 146 -17.70 -1.60 0.99
C ALA A 146 -17.60 -2.88 1.84
N GLY A 147 -18.73 -3.50 2.10
CA GLY A 147 -18.71 -4.90 2.51
C GLY A 147 -18.06 -5.75 1.44
N VAL A 148 -17.01 -6.50 1.81
CA VAL A 148 -16.71 -7.88 1.41
C VAL A 148 -15.47 -8.37 2.19
N LEU A 149 -15.72 -9.27 3.18
CA LEU A 149 -14.92 -10.42 3.59
C LEU A 149 -13.42 -10.24 3.92
N ALA A 150 -13.12 -9.72 5.12
CA ALA A 150 -12.08 -10.35 5.92
C ALA A 150 -12.78 -10.95 7.16
N ARG A 151 -12.67 -12.27 7.37
CA ARG A 151 -13.16 -12.98 8.56
C ARG A 151 -12.40 -12.51 9.79
N GLY A 152 -12.72 -11.30 10.26
CA GLY A 152 -12.33 -10.80 11.58
C GLY A 152 -13.27 -11.40 12.63
N SER A 153 -12.76 -11.72 13.80
CA SER A 153 -13.60 -12.15 14.91
C SER A 153 -14.64 -11.06 15.20
N LYS A 154 -15.87 -11.43 15.62
CA LYS A 154 -16.93 -10.50 16.04
C LYS A 154 -16.41 -9.44 17.04
N ALA A 155 -15.38 -9.78 17.81
CA ALA A 155 -14.70 -8.86 18.73
C ALA A 155 -13.99 -7.71 18.02
N ALA A 156 -13.28 -7.98 16.92
CA ALA A 156 -12.58 -6.93 16.15
C ALA A 156 -13.58 -5.98 15.48
N GLU A 157 -14.68 -6.53 14.95
CA GLU A 157 -15.77 -5.75 14.33
C GLU A 157 -16.48 -4.86 15.36
N ALA A 158 -16.77 -5.38 16.56
CA ALA A 158 -17.36 -4.61 17.64
C ALA A 158 -16.42 -3.50 18.16
N THR A 159 -15.12 -3.80 18.29
CA THR A 159 -14.12 -2.80 18.69
C THR A 159 -14.04 -1.67 17.68
N ALA A 160 -13.99 -1.99 16.40
CA ALA A 160 -13.93 -1.01 15.33
C ALA A 160 -15.18 -0.12 15.30
N ALA A 161 -16.39 -0.69 15.53
CA ALA A 161 -17.63 0.07 15.61
C ALA A 161 -17.63 1.07 16.78
N LEU A 162 -17.14 0.67 17.96
CA LEU A 162 -17.03 1.56 19.13
C LEU A 162 -16.03 2.70 18.91
N VAL A 163 -14.87 2.40 18.28
CA VAL A 163 -13.87 3.41 17.90
C VAL A 163 -14.47 4.40 16.88
N GLY A 164 -15.25 3.92 15.90
CA GLY A 164 -15.98 4.76 14.94
C GLY A 164 -17.03 5.69 15.61
N LEU A 165 -17.52 5.31 16.80
CA LEU A 165 -18.43 6.11 17.61
C LEU A 165 -17.70 7.10 18.55
N GLY A 166 -16.35 7.16 18.50
CA GLY A 166 -15.54 8.13 19.22
C GLY A 166 -14.89 7.61 20.51
N TYR A 167 -15.02 6.32 20.84
CA TYR A 167 -14.30 5.71 21.97
C TYR A 167 -12.85 5.43 21.59
N SER A 168 -11.92 5.58 22.54
CA SER A 168 -10.55 5.12 22.35
C SER A 168 -10.49 3.58 22.28
N GLN A 169 -9.41 3.04 21.69
CA GLN A 169 -9.22 1.59 21.59
C GLN A 169 -9.20 0.89 22.96
N THR A 170 -8.68 1.58 23.98
CA THR A 170 -8.66 1.11 25.38
C THR A 170 -10.04 1.09 26.01
N GLU A 171 -10.86 2.11 25.77
CA GLU A 171 -12.25 2.19 26.25
C GLU A 171 -13.14 1.15 25.55
N ALA A 172 -12.97 0.99 24.24
CA ALA A 172 -13.69 -0.03 23.46
C ALA A 172 -13.37 -1.45 23.95
N ALA A 173 -12.07 -1.74 24.18
CA ALA A 173 -11.67 -3.03 24.72
C ALA A 173 -12.17 -3.27 26.15
N ALA A 174 -12.19 -2.24 27.00
CA ALA A 174 -12.75 -2.31 28.35
C ALA A 174 -14.28 -2.54 28.33
N ALA A 175 -15.00 -1.85 27.43
CA ALA A 175 -16.44 -1.97 27.27
C ALA A 175 -16.89 -3.36 26.76
N LEU A 176 -16.04 -4.04 25.99
CA LEU A 176 -16.28 -5.40 25.48
C LEU A 176 -15.92 -6.47 26.48
N LYS A 177 -15.19 -6.15 27.55
CA LYS A 177 -14.75 -7.11 28.56
C LYS A 177 -15.95 -7.66 29.33
N GLY A 178 -16.14 -8.99 29.25
CA GLY A 178 -17.23 -9.67 29.94
C GLY A 178 -18.51 -9.84 29.12
N ILE A 179 -18.53 -9.39 27.85
CA ILE A 179 -19.65 -9.64 26.94
C ILE A 179 -19.39 -10.95 26.19
N ASP A 180 -20.43 -11.81 26.14
CA ASP A 180 -20.40 -13.04 25.35
C ASP A 180 -20.53 -12.73 23.85
N ILE A 181 -19.36 -12.47 23.21
CA ILE A 181 -19.29 -12.02 21.82
C ILE A 181 -19.64 -13.14 20.84
N GLU A 182 -19.40 -14.40 21.19
CA GLU A 182 -19.58 -15.53 20.27
C GLU A 182 -21.05 -15.86 20.05
N ASN A 183 -21.87 -15.80 21.10
CA ASN A 183 -23.26 -16.21 21.07
C ASN A 183 -24.25 -15.06 20.78
N LEU A 184 -23.80 -13.81 20.72
CA LEU A 184 -24.62 -12.63 20.44
C LEU A 184 -24.48 -12.15 19.00
N SER A 185 -25.51 -11.43 18.51
CA SER A 185 -25.38 -10.66 17.27
C SER A 185 -24.43 -9.49 17.49
N ILE A 186 -23.77 -9.03 16.42
CA ILE A 186 -22.86 -7.88 16.49
C ILE A 186 -23.56 -6.62 17.04
N GLU A 187 -24.83 -6.44 16.67
CA GLU A 187 -25.65 -5.32 17.12
C GLU A 187 -25.90 -5.37 18.64
N ASP A 188 -26.16 -6.57 19.19
CA ASP A 188 -26.37 -6.75 20.62
C ASP A 188 -25.07 -6.59 21.41
N VAL A 189 -23.93 -7.03 20.84
CA VAL A 189 -22.61 -6.81 21.42
C VAL A 189 -22.32 -5.31 21.53
N ILE A 190 -22.49 -4.55 20.44
CA ILE A 190 -22.28 -3.11 20.42
C ILE A 190 -23.23 -2.41 21.40
N ARG A 191 -24.51 -2.77 21.42
CA ARG A 191 -25.49 -2.17 22.33
C ARG A 191 -25.15 -2.41 23.79
N ARG A 192 -24.67 -3.58 24.16
CA ARG A 192 -24.22 -3.91 25.52
C ARG A 192 -22.95 -3.17 25.91
N ALA A 193 -21.98 -3.09 24.97
CA ALA A 193 -20.74 -2.37 25.17
C ALA A 193 -21.00 -0.86 25.40
N LEU A 194 -21.88 -0.24 24.62
CA LEU A 194 -22.28 1.16 24.81
C LEU A 194 -22.93 1.41 26.18
N ARG A 195 -23.77 0.49 26.65
CA ARG A 195 -24.34 0.59 28.01
C ARG A 195 -23.28 0.45 29.10
N ALA A 196 -22.30 -0.42 28.92
CA ALA A 196 -21.20 -0.59 29.87
C ALA A 196 -20.26 0.65 29.87
N ALA A 197 -19.99 1.24 28.73
CA ALA A 197 -19.20 2.46 28.62
C ALA A 197 -19.88 3.70 29.22
N ALA A 198 -21.22 3.77 29.17
CA ALA A 198 -21.99 4.89 29.75
C ALA A 198 -22.11 4.82 31.28
N GLN A 199 -21.64 3.75 31.93
CA GLN A 199 -21.70 3.54 33.37
C GLN A 199 -20.33 3.71 34.05
N GLN A 200 -19.28 4.05 33.29
CA GLN A 200 -17.95 4.39 33.77
C GLN A 200 -17.70 5.90 33.72
#